data_7b6370962efff7eb18199b586f9f1e7c
#
_entry.id   7b6370962efff7eb18199b586f9f1e7c
#
_cell.length_a   1.000
_cell.length_b   1.000
_cell.length_c   1.000
_cell.angle_alpha   90.00
_cell.angle_beta   90.00
_cell.angle_gamma   90.00
#
_symmetry.space_group_name_H-M   'P 1'
#
loop_
_entity.id
_entity.type
_entity.pdbx_description
1 polymer ?
#
loop_
_entity_poly.entity_id
_entity_poly.type
_entity_poly.pdbx_seq_one_letter_code
_entity_poly.pdbx_strand_id
1 'polypeptide(L)'
;MTAEAEYLAVPISVTVNGIRHQASVEPRTLLVYFLREQLGLTGTHVGCDTSQCGACTVHLNGRAVKSCTIFAVQANDAEVKTIEGLPNGDRFHPVQEGFREKHGLQCGYCTPGMIMTAVHLLETNTNPSEDEIKHALEGNLCRCTGYVNIVESIKWAAEKMRNQL
;
A
#
# COMPACT_ATOMS: atom_id res chain seq x y z
N MET A 1 -43.25 3.07 1.23
CA MET A 1 -42.47 2.24 0.30
C MET A 1 -41.36 3.12 -0.24
N THR A 2 -40.17 3.07 0.38
CA THR A 2 -38.97 3.78 -0.11
C THR A 2 -38.44 2.99 -1.28
N ALA A 3 -38.43 3.61 -2.49
CA ALA A 3 -37.75 3.06 -3.64
C ALA A 3 -36.27 2.92 -3.27
N GLU A 4 -35.78 1.70 -3.07
CA GLU A 4 -34.36 1.43 -3.04
C GLU A 4 -33.83 1.88 -4.40
N ALA A 5 -32.96 2.90 -4.39
CA ALA A 5 -32.29 3.34 -5.60
C ALA A 5 -31.47 2.14 -6.09
N GLU A 6 -31.87 1.56 -7.20
CA GLU A 6 -31.15 0.49 -7.88
C GLU A 6 -29.83 1.12 -8.38
N TYR A 7 -28.79 1.03 -7.56
CA TYR A 7 -27.47 1.52 -7.93
C TYR A 7 -26.96 0.68 -9.11
N LEU A 8 -26.71 1.35 -10.24
CA LEU A 8 -26.08 0.72 -11.40
C LEU A 8 -24.71 0.18 -10.99
N ALA A 9 -24.65 -1.12 -10.75
CA ALA A 9 -23.38 -1.81 -10.48
C ALA A 9 -22.60 -1.95 -11.80
N VAL A 10 -21.31 -1.63 -11.77
CA VAL A 10 -20.40 -1.72 -12.91
C VAL A 10 -19.54 -2.97 -12.74
N PRO A 11 -19.51 -3.89 -13.72
CA PRO A 11 -18.61 -5.01 -13.69
C PRO A 11 -17.18 -4.53 -13.91
N ILE A 12 -16.27 -5.04 -13.08
CA ILE A 12 -14.81 -4.81 -13.17
C ILE A 12 -14.06 -6.14 -13.11
N SER A 13 -12.90 -6.14 -13.73
CA SER A 13 -11.93 -7.22 -13.64
C SER A 13 -10.59 -6.63 -13.22
N VAL A 14 -10.04 -7.03 -12.08
CA VAL A 14 -8.79 -6.49 -11.54
C VAL A 14 -7.91 -7.63 -11.05
N THR A 15 -6.61 -7.54 -11.30
CA THR A 15 -5.64 -8.49 -10.74
C THR A 15 -5.11 -7.93 -9.42
N VAL A 16 -5.36 -8.60 -8.31
CA VAL A 16 -4.86 -8.19 -6.99
C VAL A 16 -3.94 -9.26 -6.43
N ASN A 17 -2.70 -8.88 -6.13
CA ASN A 17 -1.66 -9.77 -5.64
C ASN A 17 -1.48 -11.03 -6.54
N GLY A 18 -1.55 -10.83 -7.85
CA GLY A 18 -1.41 -11.91 -8.86
C GLY A 18 -2.67 -12.75 -9.09
N ILE A 19 -3.75 -12.50 -8.36
CA ILE A 19 -5.04 -13.21 -8.52
C ILE A 19 -6.04 -12.30 -9.24
N ARG A 20 -6.64 -12.81 -10.33
CA ARG A 20 -7.68 -12.09 -11.06
C ARG A 20 -9.03 -12.21 -10.37
N HIS A 21 -9.62 -11.07 -10.04
CA HIS A 21 -10.94 -10.94 -9.43
C HIS A 21 -11.92 -10.32 -10.43
N GLN A 22 -13.12 -10.89 -10.48
CA GLN A 22 -14.27 -10.30 -11.19
C GLN A 22 -15.28 -9.87 -10.13
N ALA A 23 -15.71 -8.63 -10.18
CA ALA A 23 -16.63 -8.07 -9.20
C ALA A 23 -17.59 -7.08 -9.86
N SER A 24 -18.68 -6.79 -9.18
CA SER A 24 -19.61 -5.74 -9.56
C SER A 24 -19.59 -4.69 -8.46
N VAL A 25 -19.29 -3.46 -8.80
CA VAL A 25 -19.09 -2.37 -7.83
C VAL A 25 -19.97 -1.16 -8.17
N GLU A 26 -20.38 -0.43 -7.15
CA GLU A 26 -20.97 0.90 -7.38
C GLU A 26 -19.89 1.82 -7.98
N PRO A 27 -20.24 2.70 -8.96
CA PRO A 27 -19.26 3.59 -9.61
C PRO A 27 -18.43 4.45 -8.65
N ARG A 28 -19.00 4.79 -7.49
CA ARG A 28 -18.36 5.62 -6.44
C ARG A 28 -17.54 4.82 -5.42
N THR A 29 -17.49 3.49 -5.53
CA THR A 29 -16.72 2.66 -4.60
C THR A 29 -15.23 2.98 -4.73
N LEU A 30 -14.61 3.40 -3.62
CA LEU A 30 -13.17 3.66 -3.59
C LEU A 30 -12.39 2.34 -3.60
N LEU A 31 -11.23 2.35 -4.25
CA LEU A 31 -10.38 1.17 -4.35
C LEU A 31 -10.02 0.58 -2.97
N VAL A 32 -9.77 1.43 -1.97
CA VAL A 32 -9.48 0.98 -0.61
C VAL A 32 -10.63 0.16 0.00
N TYR A 33 -11.87 0.55 -0.22
CA TYR A 33 -13.02 -0.20 0.31
C TYR A 33 -13.29 -1.47 -0.49
N PHE A 34 -13.07 -1.44 -1.80
CA PHE A 34 -13.10 -2.66 -2.62
C PHE A 34 -12.11 -3.71 -2.10
N LEU A 35 -10.86 -3.31 -1.84
CA LEU A 35 -9.82 -4.20 -1.31
C LEU A 35 -10.19 -4.74 0.08
N ARG A 36 -10.64 -3.88 0.98
CA ARG A 36 -10.90 -4.23 2.37
C ARG A 36 -12.19 -5.02 2.58
N GLU A 37 -13.28 -4.58 1.93
CA GLU A 37 -14.63 -5.06 2.25
C GLU A 37 -15.09 -6.16 1.28
N GLN A 38 -14.71 -6.10 0.01
CA GLN A 38 -15.10 -7.12 -0.96
C GLN A 38 -14.04 -8.23 -1.08
N LEU A 39 -12.74 -7.89 -1.01
CA LEU A 39 -11.68 -8.89 -1.11
C LEU A 39 -11.13 -9.33 0.25
N GLY A 40 -11.51 -8.71 1.35
CA GLY A 40 -11.03 -9.05 2.70
C GLY A 40 -9.54 -8.70 2.96
N LEU A 41 -8.91 -7.91 2.09
CA LEU A 41 -7.51 -7.49 2.20
C LEU A 41 -7.41 -6.28 3.15
N THR A 42 -7.44 -6.55 4.45
CA THR A 42 -7.56 -5.52 5.49
C THR A 42 -6.24 -4.85 5.88
N GLY A 43 -5.10 -5.33 5.38
CA GLY A 43 -3.79 -4.72 5.61
C GLY A 43 -3.63 -3.31 5.02
N THR A 44 -4.41 -2.96 4.01
CA THR A 44 -4.51 -1.58 3.52
C THR A 44 -5.40 -0.77 4.46
N HIS A 45 -4.85 0.19 5.21
CA HIS A 45 -5.56 0.93 6.26
C HIS A 45 -6.15 2.25 5.77
N VAL A 46 -7.18 2.76 6.47
CA VAL A 46 -7.81 4.06 6.21
C VAL A 46 -7.61 4.96 7.42
N GLY A 47 -6.65 5.89 7.36
CA GLY A 47 -6.34 6.81 8.46
C GLY A 47 -6.87 8.24 8.26
N CYS A 48 -7.40 8.56 7.08
CA CYS A 48 -8.04 9.84 6.76
C CYS A 48 -9.00 9.67 5.58
N ASP A 49 -9.72 10.75 5.24
CA ASP A 49 -10.58 10.86 4.05
C ASP A 49 -10.10 11.95 3.08
N THR A 50 -8.89 12.48 3.32
CA THR A 50 -8.34 13.66 2.66
C THR A 50 -7.06 13.39 1.88
N SER A 51 -6.70 12.12 1.66
CA SER A 51 -5.50 11.72 0.90
C SER A 51 -4.15 12.14 1.54
N GLN A 52 -4.16 12.57 2.81
CA GLN A 52 -2.96 13.10 3.47
C GLN A 52 -2.11 12.02 4.15
N CYS A 53 -2.74 11.03 4.82
CA CYS A 53 -2.02 10.17 5.76
C CYS A 53 -1.19 9.05 5.12
N GLY A 54 -1.47 8.62 3.89
CA GLY A 54 -0.74 7.56 3.19
C GLY A 54 -0.92 6.14 3.74
N ALA A 55 -1.75 5.92 4.77
CA ALA A 55 -1.98 4.58 5.32
C ALA A 55 -2.60 3.61 4.30
N CYS A 56 -3.29 4.13 3.29
CA CYS A 56 -3.94 3.39 2.22
C CYS A 56 -3.06 3.17 0.97
N THR A 57 -1.76 3.41 1.05
CA THR A 57 -0.87 3.26 -0.10
C THR A 57 -0.82 1.81 -0.58
N VAL A 58 -1.06 1.62 -1.88
CA VAL A 58 -0.92 0.37 -2.62
C VAL A 58 -0.14 0.63 -3.90
N HIS A 59 0.32 -0.41 -4.60
CA HIS A 59 0.80 -0.22 -5.97
C HIS A 59 -0.33 -0.50 -6.96
N LEU A 60 -0.51 0.42 -7.91
CA LEU A 60 -1.41 0.28 -9.05
C LEU A 60 -0.56 0.35 -10.33
N ASN A 61 -0.51 -0.73 -11.08
CA ASN A 61 0.34 -0.86 -12.26
C ASN A 61 1.81 -0.45 -11.98
N GLY A 62 2.36 -0.93 -10.87
CA GLY A 62 3.74 -0.66 -10.42
C GLY A 62 3.97 0.72 -9.79
N ARG A 63 2.97 1.59 -9.66
CA ARG A 63 3.11 2.93 -9.07
C ARG A 63 2.48 3.00 -7.69
N ALA A 64 3.17 3.56 -6.71
CA ALA A 64 2.61 3.83 -5.39
C ALA A 64 1.51 4.90 -5.48
N VAL A 65 0.30 4.55 -5.04
CA VAL A 65 -0.88 5.41 -5.09
C VAL A 65 -1.67 5.32 -3.78
N LYS A 66 -2.44 6.36 -3.47
CA LYS A 66 -3.35 6.36 -2.32
C LYS A 66 -4.72 5.83 -2.76
N SER A 67 -5.04 4.60 -2.39
CA SER A 67 -6.26 3.91 -2.83
C SER A 67 -7.57 4.57 -2.35
N CYS A 68 -7.50 5.46 -1.36
CA CYS A 68 -8.64 6.26 -0.91
C CYS A 68 -9.04 7.41 -1.87
N THR A 69 -8.29 7.64 -2.96
CA THR A 69 -8.58 8.66 -3.97
C THR A 69 -8.80 8.09 -5.36
N ILE A 70 -8.87 6.77 -5.47
CA ILE A 70 -9.09 6.05 -6.73
C ILE A 70 -10.40 5.29 -6.62
N PHE A 71 -11.27 5.41 -7.61
CA PHE A 71 -12.47 4.58 -7.69
C PHE A 71 -12.11 3.16 -8.16
N ALA A 72 -12.77 2.15 -7.63
CA ALA A 72 -12.54 0.76 -8.01
C ALA A 72 -12.75 0.55 -9.53
N VAL A 73 -13.69 1.25 -10.14
CA VAL A 73 -13.91 1.22 -11.60
C VAL A 73 -12.72 1.71 -12.42
N GLN A 74 -11.87 2.58 -11.87
CA GLN A 74 -10.63 3.05 -12.53
C GLN A 74 -9.52 1.99 -12.50
N ALA A 75 -9.63 0.98 -11.62
CA ALA A 75 -8.70 -0.14 -11.54
C ALA A 75 -9.13 -1.32 -12.45
N ASN A 76 -10.14 -1.14 -13.30
CA ASN A 76 -10.53 -2.18 -14.26
C ASN A 76 -9.36 -2.54 -15.17
N ASP A 77 -9.09 -3.85 -15.33
CA ASP A 77 -7.97 -4.44 -16.07
C ASP A 77 -6.57 -4.04 -15.56
N ALA A 78 -6.48 -3.43 -14.38
CA ALA A 78 -5.23 -3.05 -13.75
C ALA A 78 -4.66 -4.17 -12.85
N GLU A 79 -3.37 -4.03 -12.53
CA GLU A 79 -2.68 -4.82 -11.50
C GLU A 79 -2.55 -4.00 -10.21
N VAL A 80 -3.03 -4.56 -9.11
CA VAL A 80 -2.93 -3.98 -7.77
C VAL A 80 -2.06 -4.88 -6.90
N LYS A 81 -1.05 -4.33 -6.23
CA LYS A 81 -0.29 -5.02 -5.19
C LYS A 81 -0.53 -4.34 -3.85
N THR A 82 -0.93 -5.10 -2.86
CA THR A 82 -1.12 -4.66 -1.47
C THR A 82 -0.02 -5.21 -0.57
N ILE A 83 -0.03 -4.82 0.71
CA ILE A 83 0.95 -5.32 1.70
C ILE A 83 0.93 -6.84 1.83
N GLU A 84 -0.21 -7.47 1.66
CA GLU A 84 -0.39 -8.92 1.72
C GLU A 84 0.30 -9.64 0.54
N GLY A 85 0.49 -8.95 -0.58
CA GLY A 85 1.16 -9.50 -1.77
C GLY A 85 2.68 -9.31 -1.79
N LEU A 86 3.28 -8.73 -0.74
CA LEU A 86 4.74 -8.56 -0.66
C LEU A 86 5.50 -9.81 -0.22
N PRO A 87 5.02 -10.62 0.75
CA PRO A 87 5.71 -11.83 1.16
C PRO A 87 5.83 -12.83 0.00
N ASN A 88 6.94 -13.57 -0.02
CA ASN A 88 7.14 -14.67 -0.97
C ASN A 88 7.18 -15.99 -0.18
N GLY A 89 6.05 -16.68 -0.12
CA GLY A 89 5.84 -17.83 0.76
C GLY A 89 5.99 -17.39 2.23
N ASP A 90 6.82 -18.11 2.98
CA ASP A 90 7.06 -17.84 4.41
C ASP A 90 8.11 -16.72 4.66
N ARG A 91 8.62 -16.08 3.62
CA ARG A 91 9.65 -15.04 3.75
C ARG A 91 9.04 -13.67 3.58
N PHE A 92 9.33 -12.81 4.56
CA PHE A 92 9.03 -11.39 4.44
C PHE A 92 9.86 -10.72 3.36
N HIS A 93 9.29 -9.70 2.76
CA HIS A 93 10.04 -8.80 1.89
C HIS A 93 11.12 -8.06 2.70
N PRO A 94 12.34 -7.77 2.15
CA PRO A 94 13.42 -7.09 2.89
C PRO A 94 12.99 -5.81 3.61
N VAL A 95 12.06 -5.03 3.03
CA VAL A 95 11.51 -3.85 3.70
C VAL A 95 10.70 -4.23 4.95
N GLN A 96 9.87 -5.28 4.89
CA GLN A 96 9.13 -5.77 6.07
C GLN A 96 10.08 -6.24 7.16
N GLU A 97 11.15 -6.96 6.79
CA GLU A 97 12.20 -7.36 7.73
C GLU A 97 12.91 -6.16 8.34
N GLY A 98 13.26 -5.14 7.53
CA GLY A 98 13.89 -3.91 8.02
C GLY A 98 13.04 -3.22 9.08
N PHE A 99 11.72 -3.13 8.88
CA PHE A 99 10.80 -2.56 9.87
C PHE A 99 10.77 -3.36 11.17
N ARG A 100 10.92 -4.68 11.12
CA ARG A 100 11.04 -5.54 12.30
C ARG A 100 12.40 -5.36 12.99
N GLU A 101 13.49 -5.46 12.26
CA GLU A 101 14.87 -5.46 12.79
C GLU A 101 15.28 -4.10 13.35
N LYS A 102 14.81 -3.00 12.76
CA LYS A 102 15.13 -1.63 13.16
C LYS A 102 14.03 -0.94 13.95
N HIS A 103 13.00 -1.70 14.35
CA HIS A 103 11.88 -1.17 15.14
C HIS A 103 11.18 0.01 14.46
N GLY A 104 10.96 -0.07 13.14
CA GLY A 104 10.32 0.97 12.32
C GLY A 104 8.82 1.16 12.58
N LEU A 105 8.27 0.53 13.60
CA LEU A 105 6.87 0.59 13.95
C LEU A 105 6.65 0.61 15.47
N GLN A 106 5.51 1.17 15.89
CA GLN A 106 4.99 1.08 17.27
C GLN A 106 3.55 0.57 17.22
N CYS A 107 2.54 1.44 17.00
CA CYS A 107 1.16 0.98 16.90
C CYS A 107 0.87 0.14 15.63
N GLY A 108 1.69 0.24 14.60
CA GLY A 108 1.57 -0.52 13.35
C GLY A 108 0.60 0.06 12.33
N TYR A 109 -0.20 1.07 12.66
CA TYR A 109 -1.28 1.55 11.78
C TYR A 109 -0.79 2.16 10.47
N CYS A 110 0.30 2.92 10.47
CA CYS A 110 0.89 3.49 9.25
C CYS A 110 1.80 2.50 8.51
N THR A 111 2.17 1.40 9.14
CA THR A 111 3.24 0.50 8.67
C THR A 111 3.00 -0.08 7.29
N PRO A 112 1.80 -0.57 6.93
CA PRO A 112 1.57 -1.07 5.57
C PRO A 112 1.81 -0.01 4.50
N GLY A 113 1.26 1.18 4.68
CA GLY A 113 1.46 2.29 3.73
C GLY A 113 2.91 2.75 3.62
N MET A 114 3.63 2.82 4.77
CA MET A 114 5.07 3.13 4.80
C MET A 114 5.88 2.09 4.03
N ILE A 115 5.61 0.80 4.25
CA ILE A 115 6.29 -0.31 3.57
C ILE A 115 6.03 -0.25 2.07
N MET A 116 4.77 -0.08 1.62
CA MET A 116 4.44 0.01 0.21
C MET A 116 5.15 1.19 -0.48
N THR A 117 5.22 2.36 0.18
CA THR A 117 5.98 3.51 -0.31
C THR A 117 7.48 3.22 -0.39
N ALA A 118 8.04 2.58 0.65
CA ALA A 118 9.47 2.22 0.67
C ALA A 118 9.83 1.18 -0.39
N VAL A 119 8.97 0.18 -0.63
CA VAL A 119 9.17 -0.80 -1.71
C VAL A 119 9.24 -0.10 -3.06
N HIS A 120 8.30 0.80 -3.35
CA HIS A 120 8.32 1.57 -4.61
C HIS A 120 9.60 2.42 -4.77
N LEU A 121 10.04 3.07 -3.69
CA LEU A 121 11.31 3.79 -3.70
C LEU A 121 12.48 2.86 -4.05
N LEU A 122 12.60 1.71 -3.38
CA LEU A 122 13.73 0.79 -3.57
C LEU A 122 13.69 0.03 -4.90
N GLU A 123 12.53 -0.12 -5.53
CA GLU A 123 12.39 -0.62 -6.90
C GLU A 123 12.95 0.38 -7.93
N THR A 124 12.91 1.68 -7.65
CA THR A 124 13.36 2.74 -8.55
C THR A 124 14.76 3.26 -8.21
N ASN A 125 15.14 3.24 -6.93
CA ASN A 125 16.46 3.65 -6.43
C ASN A 125 16.95 2.66 -5.37
N THR A 126 17.87 1.79 -5.73
CA THR A 126 18.39 0.74 -4.85
C THR A 126 19.36 1.24 -3.78
N ASN A 127 19.80 2.49 -3.85
CA ASN A 127 20.73 3.10 -2.89
C ASN A 127 20.33 4.55 -2.55
N PRO A 128 19.11 4.76 -1.98
CA PRO A 128 18.65 6.11 -1.68
C PRO A 128 19.45 6.73 -0.54
N SER A 129 19.73 8.01 -0.66
CA SER A 129 20.21 8.86 0.44
C SER A 129 19.12 9.01 1.50
N GLU A 130 19.50 9.44 2.69
CA GLU A 130 18.55 9.70 3.77
C GLU A 130 17.50 10.75 3.39
N ASP A 131 17.91 11.78 2.66
CA ASP A 131 17.00 12.84 2.23
C ASP A 131 16.02 12.34 1.16
N GLU A 132 16.43 11.46 0.24
CA GLU A 132 15.53 10.82 -0.72
C GLU A 132 14.51 9.91 -0.01
N ILE A 133 14.94 9.20 1.03
CA ILE A 133 14.02 8.40 1.86
C ILE A 133 13.00 9.30 2.54
N LYS A 134 13.44 10.39 3.19
CA LYS A 134 12.55 11.35 3.85
C LYS A 134 11.57 11.96 2.86
N HIS A 135 12.06 12.38 1.69
CA HIS A 135 11.21 12.94 0.64
C HIS A 135 10.15 11.94 0.14
N ALA A 136 10.52 10.68 -0.08
CA ALA A 136 9.58 9.63 -0.48
C ALA A 136 8.47 9.41 0.57
N LEU A 137 8.78 9.62 1.85
CA LEU A 137 7.85 9.44 2.96
C LEU A 137 6.96 10.67 3.27
N GLU A 138 7.14 11.81 2.61
CA GLU A 138 6.36 13.04 2.88
C GLU A 138 4.85 12.84 2.77
N GLY A 139 4.42 11.90 1.93
CA GLY A 139 3.02 11.52 1.77
C GLY A 139 2.49 10.49 2.80
N ASN A 140 3.29 10.10 3.80
CA ASN A 140 2.96 9.06 4.77
C ASN A 140 3.15 9.56 6.21
N LEU A 141 2.07 9.57 7.01
CA LEU A 141 2.09 10.10 8.38
C LEU A 141 2.28 8.98 9.41
N CYS A 142 3.25 9.17 10.30
CA CYS A 142 3.42 8.36 11.51
C CYS A 142 3.38 9.26 12.75
N ARG A 143 2.46 8.97 13.70
CA ARG A 143 2.33 9.75 14.94
C ARG A 143 3.19 9.19 16.09
N CYS A 144 3.76 8.01 15.92
CA CYS A 144 4.38 7.27 17.03
C CYS A 144 5.91 7.35 17.04
N THR A 145 6.57 7.10 15.89
CA THR A 145 8.00 6.75 15.84
C THR A 145 8.96 7.95 15.73
N GLY A 146 8.47 9.13 15.35
CA GLY A 146 9.33 10.26 14.98
C GLY A 146 10.17 10.03 13.71
N TYR A 147 9.84 8.98 12.92
CA TYR A 147 10.42 8.62 11.62
C TYR A 147 11.86 8.06 11.66
N VAL A 148 12.66 8.31 12.68
CA VAL A 148 14.08 7.89 12.72
C VAL A 148 14.22 6.40 12.42
N ASN A 149 13.52 5.55 13.16
CA ASN A 149 13.60 4.11 12.96
C ASN A 149 12.99 3.64 11.63
N ILE A 150 12.03 4.37 11.07
CA ILE A 150 11.48 4.10 9.73
C ILE A 150 12.55 4.32 8.68
N VAL A 151 13.27 5.45 8.74
CA VAL A 151 14.38 5.76 7.83
C VAL A 151 15.47 4.70 7.93
N GLU A 152 15.87 4.32 9.15
CA GLU A 152 16.86 3.26 9.37
C GLU A 152 16.38 1.88 8.87
N SER A 153 15.09 1.58 8.96
CA SER A 153 14.49 0.37 8.40
C SER A 153 14.65 0.30 6.89
N ILE A 154 14.43 1.42 6.21
CA ILE A 154 14.54 1.51 4.74
C ILE A 154 16.00 1.44 4.30
N LYS A 155 16.93 2.10 4.99
CA LYS A 155 18.37 1.98 4.73
C LYS A 155 18.84 0.53 4.86
N TRP A 156 18.45 -0.14 5.94
CA TRP A 156 18.77 -1.54 6.18
C TRP A 156 18.24 -2.43 5.06
N ALA A 157 16.99 -2.22 4.65
CA ALA A 157 16.38 -2.98 3.56
C ALA A 157 17.11 -2.76 2.23
N ALA A 158 17.48 -1.52 1.92
CA ALA A 158 18.25 -1.17 0.73
C ALA A 158 19.60 -1.90 0.70
N GLU A 159 20.32 -1.90 1.81
CA GLU A 159 21.59 -2.62 1.95
C GLU A 159 21.40 -4.13 1.75
N LYS A 160 20.40 -4.72 2.41
CA LYS A 160 20.08 -6.14 2.28
C LYS A 160 19.74 -6.53 0.85
N MET A 161 18.93 -5.73 0.15
CA MET A 161 18.55 -6.00 -1.24
C MET A 161 19.75 -5.95 -2.17
N ARG A 162 20.68 -5.01 -1.99
CA ARG A 162 21.92 -4.94 -2.79
C ARG A 162 22.84 -6.14 -2.56
N ASN A 163 22.89 -6.67 -1.35
CA ASN A 163 23.75 -7.81 -1.02
C ASN A 163 23.17 -9.16 -1.46
N GLN A 164 21.92 -9.19 -1.95
CA GLN A 164 21.25 -10.40 -2.48
C GLN A 164 21.28 -10.49 -4.01
N LEU A 165 21.77 -9.43 -4.69
CA LEU A 165 22.03 -9.38 -6.13
C LEU A 165 23.42 -9.90 -6.46
#